data_af273d8bcd1075134238ec798e76558b
#
_entry.id   af273d8bcd1075134238ec798e76558b
#
_cell.length_a   1.000
_cell.length_b   1.000
_cell.length_c   1.000
_cell.angle_alpha   90.00
_cell.angle_beta   90.00
_cell.angle_gamma   90.00
#
_symmetry.space_group_name_H-M   'P 1'
#
loop_
_entity.id
_entity.type
_entity.pdbx_description
1 polymer ?
#
loop_
_entity_poly.entity_id
_entity_poly.type
_entity_poly.pdbx_seq_one_letter_code
_entity_poly.pdbx_strand_id
1 'polypeptide(L)'
;MANRAHVVFAKIKGRSRDTGEAMPVYSREIATSETLTVSGSTATTTASVPATENDKVDVIIDITTENDIWVAVGTGTPDPTVNPRWFVRAGTSLSLTGETGDKVSVIAA
;
A
#
# COMPACT_ATOMS: atom_id res chain seq x y z
N MET A 1 20.16 8.59 -9.60
CA MET A 1 19.05 7.63 -9.56
C MET A 1 18.15 7.92 -8.37
N ALA A 2 16.88 7.95 -8.61
CA ALA A 2 15.95 8.19 -7.53
C ALA A 2 15.73 6.90 -6.74
N ASN A 3 15.89 6.96 -5.43
CA ASN A 3 15.63 5.85 -4.52
C ASN A 3 14.23 6.08 -3.91
N ARG A 4 13.21 5.65 -4.64
CA ARG A 4 11.83 5.96 -4.28
C ARG A 4 10.95 4.71 -4.25
N ALA A 5 10.04 4.71 -3.30
CA ALA A 5 8.89 3.81 -3.29
C ALA A 5 7.62 4.66 -3.31
N HIS A 6 6.73 4.36 -4.23
CA HIS A 6 5.45 5.07 -4.35
C HIS A 6 4.34 4.20 -3.79
N VAL A 7 3.61 4.76 -2.83
CA VAL A 7 2.53 4.06 -2.13
C VAL A 7 1.21 4.70 -2.51
N VAL A 8 0.27 3.90 -2.98
CA VAL A 8 -1.08 4.34 -3.32
C VAL A 8 -2.07 3.57 -2.47
N PHE A 9 -2.94 4.29 -1.78
CA PHE A 9 -4.11 3.72 -1.15
C PHE A 9 -5.26 3.87 -2.13
N ALA A 10 -5.55 2.82 -2.87
CA ALA A 10 -6.53 2.83 -3.94
C ALA A 10 -7.83 2.16 -3.50
N LYS A 11 -8.94 2.70 -3.95
CA LYS A 11 -10.24 2.08 -3.73
C LYS A 11 -10.53 1.11 -4.85
N ILE A 12 -11.03 -0.06 -4.52
CA ILE A 12 -11.58 -1.00 -5.49
C ILE A 12 -13.10 -0.83 -5.48
N LYS A 13 -13.63 -0.48 -6.62
CA LYS A 13 -15.06 -0.54 -6.87
C LYS A 13 -15.34 -1.68 -7.82
N GLY A 14 -16.44 -2.31 -7.63
CA GLY A 14 -16.96 -3.19 -8.64
C GLY A 14 -17.39 -4.50 -8.05
N ARG A 15 -18.65 -4.53 -7.74
CA ARG A 15 -19.38 -5.78 -7.70
C ARG A 15 -20.19 -5.82 -8.98
N SER A 16 -20.22 -6.97 -9.62
CA SER A 16 -21.11 -7.19 -10.74
C SER A 16 -22.54 -6.91 -10.29
N ARG A 17 -23.27 -6.14 -11.07
CA ARG A 17 -24.68 -5.86 -10.79
C ARG A 17 -25.53 -7.12 -10.84
N ASP A 18 -25.14 -8.07 -11.68
CA ASP A 18 -25.94 -9.26 -11.94
C ASP A 18 -25.65 -10.38 -10.95
N THR A 19 -24.38 -10.53 -10.54
CA THR A 19 -23.94 -11.64 -9.70
C THR A 19 -23.52 -11.23 -8.30
N GLY A 20 -23.30 -9.95 -8.06
CA GLY A 20 -22.77 -9.44 -6.80
C GLY A 20 -21.30 -9.78 -6.59
N GLU A 21 -20.63 -10.39 -7.55
CA GLU A 21 -19.23 -10.75 -7.45
C GLU A 21 -18.34 -9.51 -7.54
N ALA A 22 -17.25 -9.52 -6.76
CA ALA A 22 -16.28 -8.45 -6.80
C ALA A 22 -15.53 -8.46 -8.13
N MET A 23 -15.50 -7.31 -8.80
CA MET A 23 -14.70 -7.10 -9.99
C MET A 23 -13.47 -6.30 -9.57
N PRO A 24 -12.26 -6.86 -9.67
CA PRO A 24 -11.06 -6.20 -9.15
C PRO A 24 -10.59 -5.07 -10.07
N VAL A 25 -11.38 -4.03 -10.15
CA VAL A 25 -11.05 -2.84 -10.93
C VAL A 25 -10.85 -1.68 -9.97
N TYR A 26 -9.73 -1.00 -10.10
CA TYR A 26 -9.48 0.18 -9.29
C TYR A 26 -10.46 1.28 -9.65
N SER A 27 -11.01 1.92 -8.63
CA SER A 27 -11.74 3.15 -8.82
C SER A 27 -10.76 4.23 -9.28
N ARG A 28 -11.20 5.12 -10.16
CA ARG A 28 -10.40 6.29 -10.53
C ARG A 28 -10.23 7.26 -9.36
N GLU A 29 -10.99 7.11 -8.30
CA GLU A 29 -10.81 7.88 -7.08
C GLU A 29 -9.74 7.23 -6.22
N ILE A 30 -8.60 7.89 -6.09
CA ILE A 30 -7.52 7.48 -5.20
C ILE A 30 -7.82 8.05 -3.82
N ALA A 31 -7.73 7.22 -2.79
CA ALA A 31 -7.92 7.71 -1.43
C ALA A 31 -6.77 8.63 -1.03
N THR A 32 -5.54 8.18 -1.25
CA THR A 32 -4.32 8.99 -1.05
C THR A 32 -3.13 8.30 -1.71
N SER A 33 -2.08 9.05 -1.95
CA SER A 33 -0.82 8.49 -2.42
C SER A 33 0.36 9.26 -1.84
N GLU A 34 1.49 8.61 -1.73
CA GLU A 34 2.68 9.19 -1.14
C GLU A 34 3.93 8.55 -1.72
N THR A 35 4.98 9.33 -1.91
CA THR A 35 6.28 8.84 -2.34
C THR A 35 7.24 8.86 -1.15
N LEU A 36 7.84 7.71 -0.87
CA LEU A 36 8.80 7.57 0.23
C LEU A 36 10.22 7.51 -0.34
N THR A 37 11.15 8.15 0.34
CA THR A 37 12.56 8.02 0.03
C THR A 37 13.07 6.71 0.64
N VAL A 38 13.67 5.86 -0.18
CA VAL A 38 14.24 4.59 0.25
C VAL A 38 15.69 4.82 0.67
N SER A 39 16.01 4.44 1.90
CA SER A 39 17.36 4.56 2.45
C SER A 39 17.60 3.48 3.49
N GLY A 40 18.75 3.52 4.14
CA GLY A 40 19.04 2.63 5.27
C GLY A 40 18.25 2.95 6.54
N SER A 41 17.44 4.00 6.51
CA SER A 41 16.54 4.37 7.61
C SER A 41 15.09 4.13 7.22
N THR A 42 14.28 3.68 8.17
CA THR A 42 12.85 3.43 7.92
C THR A 42 12.12 4.71 7.54
N ALA A 43 11.38 4.65 6.44
CA ALA A 43 10.45 5.70 6.03
C ALA A 43 9.02 5.17 6.14
N THR A 44 8.15 5.92 6.79
CA THR A 44 6.76 5.54 7.02
C THR A 44 5.83 6.55 6.37
N THR A 45 4.74 6.09 5.77
CA THR A 45 3.75 6.98 5.20
C THR A 45 3.15 7.88 6.28
N THR A 46 2.95 9.15 5.95
CA THR A 46 2.21 10.08 6.81
C THR A 46 0.73 9.73 6.82
N ALA A 47 0.21 9.39 5.65
CA ALA A 47 -1.18 9.01 5.49
C ALA A 47 -1.40 7.56 5.91
N SER A 48 -2.61 7.27 6.34
CA SER A 48 -3.05 5.92 6.67
C SER A 48 -4.26 5.54 5.82
N VAL A 49 -4.56 4.25 5.78
CA VAL A 49 -5.75 3.75 5.08
C VAL A 49 -6.98 4.40 5.71
N PRO A 50 -7.80 5.10 4.91
CA PRO A 50 -8.98 5.78 5.44
C PRO A 50 -10.08 4.80 5.82
N ALA A 51 -10.97 5.25 6.69
CA ALA A 51 -12.19 4.52 6.97
C ALA A 51 -13.06 4.48 5.72
N THR A 52 -13.66 3.33 5.46
CA THR A 52 -14.63 3.16 4.39
C THR A 52 -16.04 3.23 4.98
N GLU A 53 -16.93 3.93 4.28
CA GLU A 53 -18.30 4.16 4.75
C GLU A 53 -19.21 2.95 4.58
N ASN A 54 -18.79 1.97 3.80
CA ASN A 54 -19.58 0.76 3.59
C ASN A 54 -18.69 -0.42 3.21
N ASP A 55 -19.20 -1.62 3.41
CA ASP A 55 -18.50 -2.86 3.18
C ASP A 55 -18.26 -3.19 1.69
N LYS A 56 -18.71 -2.34 0.79
CA LYS A 56 -18.62 -2.58 -0.65
C LYS A 56 -17.42 -1.90 -1.29
N VAL A 57 -16.67 -1.13 -0.52
CA VAL A 57 -15.48 -0.44 -0.99
C VAL A 57 -14.29 -0.95 -0.21
N ASP A 58 -13.44 -1.68 -0.88
CA ASP A 58 -12.18 -2.14 -0.30
C ASP A 58 -11.08 -1.16 -0.65
N VAL A 59 -10.10 -1.04 0.23
CA VAL A 59 -8.90 -0.26 -0.02
C VAL A 59 -7.76 -1.23 -0.25
N ILE A 60 -7.04 -1.02 -1.34
CA ILE A 60 -5.83 -1.76 -1.67
C ILE A 60 -4.64 -0.84 -1.49
N ILE A 61 -3.62 -1.37 -0.84
CA ILE A 61 -2.32 -0.71 -0.72
C ILE A 61 -1.48 -1.21 -1.89
N ASP A 62 -1.10 -0.31 -2.79
CA ASP A 62 -0.28 -0.63 -3.95
C ASP A 62 1.05 0.07 -3.82
N ILE A 63 2.14 -0.70 -3.81
CA ILE A 63 3.49 -0.21 -3.57
C ILE A 63 4.33 -0.52 -4.79
N THR A 64 4.87 0.53 -5.43
CA THR A 64 5.80 0.41 -6.55
C THR A 64 7.15 0.95 -6.10
N THR A 65 8.23 0.23 -6.39
CA THR A 65 9.55 0.63 -5.91
C THR A 65 10.59 0.65 -7.03
N GLU A 66 11.51 1.59 -6.93
CA GLU A 66 12.69 1.66 -7.80
C GLU A 66 13.88 0.89 -7.24
N ASN A 67 13.81 0.44 -6.00
CA ASN A 67 14.89 -0.25 -5.30
C ASN A 67 14.37 -1.53 -4.65
N ASP A 68 15.29 -2.46 -4.34
CA ASP A 68 14.96 -3.58 -3.47
C ASP A 68 14.64 -3.04 -2.08
N ILE A 69 13.51 -3.40 -1.53
CA ILE A 69 13.04 -2.90 -0.24
C ILE A 69 12.44 -4.00 0.62
N TRP A 70 12.44 -3.76 1.92
CA TRP A 70 11.58 -4.46 2.87
C TRP A 70 10.39 -3.58 3.20
N VAL A 71 9.22 -4.18 3.29
CA VAL A 71 7.97 -3.48 3.53
C VAL A 71 7.27 -4.09 4.75
N ALA A 72 6.77 -3.23 5.62
CA ALA A 72 5.88 -3.61 6.70
C ALA A 72 4.61 -2.76 6.64
N VAL A 73 3.49 -3.37 6.98
CA VAL A 73 2.18 -2.70 6.97
C VAL A 73 1.50 -2.95 8.31
N GLY A 74 0.91 -1.93 8.85
CA GLY A 74 0.17 -2.01 10.11
C GLY A 74 -0.15 -0.64 10.66
N THR A 75 -0.78 -0.62 11.82
CA THR A 75 -1.12 0.63 12.50
C THR A 75 0.11 1.23 13.18
N GLY A 76 0.10 2.55 13.36
CA GLY A 76 1.21 3.26 13.99
C GLY A 76 2.43 3.34 13.09
N THR A 77 3.55 2.81 13.54
CA THR A 77 4.80 2.77 12.76
C THR A 77 5.22 1.31 12.61
N PRO A 78 4.76 0.62 11.55
CA PRO A 78 5.21 -0.75 11.31
C PRO A 78 6.71 -0.80 11.08
N ASP A 79 7.35 -1.88 11.51
CA ASP A 79 8.81 -2.00 11.50
C ASP A 79 9.27 -2.96 10.38
N PRO A 80 9.84 -2.44 9.28
CA PRO A 80 10.31 -3.28 8.17
C PRO A 80 11.66 -3.94 8.43
N THR A 81 12.26 -3.74 9.60
CA THR A 81 13.55 -4.34 9.94
C THR A 81 13.41 -5.72 10.54
N VAL A 82 12.21 -6.12 10.93
CA VAL A 82 11.94 -7.42 11.56
C VAL A 82 10.80 -8.15 10.86
N ASN A 83 10.82 -9.47 10.95
CA ASN A 83 9.71 -10.29 10.44
C ASN A 83 8.47 -10.18 11.35
N PRO A 84 7.27 -10.27 10.81
CA PRO A 84 6.93 -10.49 9.39
C PRO A 84 7.07 -9.21 8.56
N ARG A 85 7.58 -9.37 7.35
CA ARG A 85 7.76 -8.27 6.39
C ARG A 85 7.76 -8.82 4.97
N TRP A 86 7.54 -7.93 4.01
CA TRP A 86 7.52 -8.28 2.59
C TRP A 86 8.81 -7.82 1.94
N PHE A 87 9.36 -8.65 1.06
CA PHE A 87 10.46 -8.24 0.19
C PHE A 87 9.89 -7.87 -1.18
N VAL A 88 10.25 -6.68 -1.67
CA VAL A 88 9.82 -6.20 -2.99
C VAL A 88 11.04 -5.84 -3.81
N ARG A 89 11.18 -6.47 -4.97
CA ARG A 89 12.30 -6.21 -5.87
C ARG A 89 12.14 -4.89 -6.59
N ALA A 90 13.29 -4.27 -6.93
CA ALA A 90 13.32 -3.06 -7.75
C ALA A 90 12.56 -3.27 -9.06
N GLY A 91 11.75 -2.29 -9.42
CA GLY A 91 10.99 -2.31 -10.66
C GLY A 91 9.73 -3.17 -10.62
N THR A 92 9.36 -3.69 -9.44
CA THR A 92 8.14 -4.48 -9.27
C THR A 92 7.16 -3.76 -8.37
N SER A 93 5.98 -4.32 -8.21
CA SER A 93 4.96 -3.79 -7.33
C SER A 93 4.40 -4.89 -6.42
N LEU A 94 3.87 -4.45 -5.28
CA LEU A 94 3.18 -5.31 -4.32
C LEU A 94 1.82 -4.70 -4.04
N SER A 95 0.78 -5.52 -4.12
CA SER A 95 -0.58 -5.08 -3.79
C SER A 95 -1.10 -5.87 -2.60
N LEU A 96 -1.57 -5.17 -1.59
CA LEU A 96 -2.08 -5.75 -0.35
C LEU A 96 -3.44 -5.17 -0.03
N THR A 97 -4.26 -5.94 0.68
CA THR A 97 -5.50 -5.39 1.24
C THR A 97 -5.14 -4.44 2.38
N GLY A 98 -5.84 -3.31 2.45
CA GLY A 98 -5.64 -2.32 3.50
C GLY A 98 -6.78 -2.33 4.50
N GLU A 99 -6.43 -2.27 5.78
CA GLU A 99 -7.38 -2.08 6.86
C GLU A 99 -7.29 -0.65 7.38
N THR A 100 -8.41 -0.11 7.84
CA THR A 100 -8.47 1.26 8.34
C THR A 100 -7.37 1.53 9.37
N GLY A 101 -6.62 2.59 9.15
CA GLY A 101 -5.54 3.00 10.03
C GLY A 101 -4.17 2.44 9.66
N ASP A 102 -4.09 1.53 8.69
CA ASP A 102 -2.81 0.96 8.25
C ASP A 102 -1.91 2.03 7.63
N LYS A 103 -0.65 1.96 7.99
CA LYS A 103 0.43 2.71 7.34
C LYS A 103 1.44 1.75 6.75
N VAL A 104 2.25 2.26 5.86
CA VAL A 104 3.30 1.50 5.18
C VAL A 104 4.65 2.04 5.59
N SER A 105 5.55 1.15 5.97
CA SER A 105 6.95 1.49 6.25
C SER A 105 7.86 0.72 5.31
N VAL A 106 8.88 1.37 4.80
CA VAL A 106 9.86 0.78 3.89
C VAL A 106 11.28 1.07 4.37
N ILE A 107 12.18 0.17 4.02
CA ILE A 107 13.62 0.35 4.24
C ILE A 107 14.37 -0.32 3.11
N ALA A 108 15.53 0.21 2.74
CA ALA A 108 16.37 -0.41 1.71
C ALA A 108 16.78 -1.83 2.13
N ALA A 109 16.67 -2.74 1.19
CA ALA A 109 17.08 -4.11 1.42
C ALA A 109 18.59 -4.26 1.21
#